data_4bbc355d802c1a177b8a3b71325d545e
#
_entry.id   4bbc355d802c1a177b8a3b71325d545e
#
_cell.length_a   1.000
_cell.length_b   1.000
_cell.length_c   1.000
_cell.angle_alpha   90.00
_cell.angle_beta   90.00
_cell.angle_gamma   90.00
#
_symmetry.space_group_name_H-M   'P 1'
#
loop_
_entity.id
_entity.type
_entity.pdbx_description
1 polymer ?
#
loop_
_entity_poly.entity_id
_entity_poly.type
_entity_poly.pdbx_seq_one_letter_code
_entity_poly.pdbx_strand_id
1 'polypeptide(L)'
;MWMSDAFAEMMLGHLVCLVQGNAFILVEWAYLGRGKLRWPVLWAELLCMGQLGLSLATGMSFFNVQSVLLNVLYLFVTAQLFGGTFADKLTACLINGTMCLLVENTVNYTYSWFTGVRTGEAWQHPGCLIALCAANLIVGAAVAHSLYSWNQKCALQPLQALVMSFFPGVAVVLNIVLMVTGTQQPATRMTMLLTFGMSVAVLVHIAIVQMFNDQVVQRQNSRYRAQLEQQRAEALLDSYTEQRRLTHEFTNHMTALTALLDQGDLKGAQAYIASVSKTVAAGTTIMDTHNPLLDSILSKKYEEAAKVGVNIYFDLCDLKRMPFDSMDMVIVLSNLLDNAIRAAAQAVSYTHLRAHETAA
;
A
#
# COMPACT_ATOMS: atom_id res chain seq x y z
N MET A 1 51.59 23.11 7.50
CA MET A 1 50.35 23.90 7.78
C MET A 1 49.45 23.96 6.54
N TRP A 2 49.91 24.32 5.33
CA TRP A 2 49.09 24.40 4.11
C TRP A 2 48.50 23.07 3.62
N MET A 3 49.16 21.93 3.85
CA MET A 3 48.67 20.61 3.48
C MET A 3 47.53 20.14 4.38
N SER A 4 47.41 20.68 5.60
CA SER A 4 46.33 20.39 6.54
C SER A 4 44.99 21.04 6.14
N ASP A 5 45.05 22.24 5.56
CA ASP A 5 43.82 23.00 5.25
C ASP A 5 43.13 22.44 3.99
N ALA A 6 43.89 22.16 2.93
CA ALA A 6 43.41 21.52 1.71
C ALA A 6 42.85 20.10 1.99
N PHE A 7 43.52 19.35 2.87
CA PHE A 7 43.01 18.04 3.30
C PHE A 7 41.74 18.16 4.10
N ALA A 8 41.63 19.14 5.01
CA ALA A 8 40.43 19.38 5.80
C ALA A 8 39.23 19.78 4.89
N GLU A 9 39.45 20.65 3.91
CA GLU A 9 38.46 21.05 2.93
C GLU A 9 37.95 19.87 2.08
N MET A 10 38.88 19.04 1.61
CA MET A 10 38.55 17.83 0.88
C MET A 10 37.72 16.87 1.73
N MET A 11 38.12 16.61 2.96
CA MET A 11 37.39 15.74 3.89
C MET A 11 36.00 16.28 4.22
N LEU A 12 35.87 17.59 4.39
CA LEU A 12 34.58 18.22 4.66
C LEU A 12 33.63 18.14 3.46
N GLY A 13 34.14 18.31 2.23
CA GLY A 13 33.35 18.08 1.01
C GLY A 13 32.83 16.65 0.90
N HIS A 14 33.64 15.66 1.28
CA HIS A 14 33.20 14.26 1.29
C HIS A 14 32.15 14.00 2.38
N LEU A 15 32.28 14.65 3.54
CA LEU A 15 31.27 14.58 4.60
C LEU A 15 29.92 15.13 4.11
N VAL A 16 29.90 16.23 3.35
CA VAL A 16 28.68 16.76 2.72
C VAL A 16 28.02 15.71 1.84
N CYS A 17 28.79 15.04 0.98
CA CYS A 17 28.24 13.99 0.11
C CYS A 17 27.66 12.81 0.87
N LEU A 18 28.31 12.39 1.96
CA LEU A 18 27.78 11.33 2.82
C LEU A 18 26.47 11.74 3.49
N VAL A 19 26.43 12.95 4.06
CA VAL A 19 25.22 13.47 4.71
C VAL A 19 24.07 13.59 3.70
N GLN A 20 24.35 14.10 2.53
CA GLN A 20 23.37 14.27 1.45
C GLN A 20 22.87 12.92 0.92
N GLY A 21 23.77 11.96 0.67
CA GLY A 21 23.41 10.60 0.25
C GLY A 21 22.49 9.90 1.26
N ASN A 22 22.80 10.04 2.56
CA ASN A 22 21.96 9.51 3.63
C ASN A 22 20.60 10.20 3.71
N ALA A 23 20.54 11.52 3.50
CA ALA A 23 19.26 12.24 3.43
C ALA A 23 18.40 11.72 2.25
N PHE A 24 19.00 11.44 1.10
CA PHE A 24 18.29 10.86 -0.05
C PHE A 24 17.74 9.47 0.23
N ILE A 25 18.56 8.58 0.79
CA ILE A 25 18.16 7.22 1.18
C ILE A 25 16.99 7.28 2.18
N LEU A 26 17.06 8.20 3.15
CA LEU A 26 16.00 8.39 4.13
C LEU A 26 14.68 8.82 3.49
N VAL A 27 14.72 9.76 2.54
CA VAL A 27 13.54 10.25 1.81
C VAL A 27 12.96 9.16 0.91
N GLU A 28 13.80 8.42 0.17
CA GLU A 28 13.35 7.30 -0.66
C GLU A 28 12.72 6.19 0.17
N TRP A 29 13.35 5.82 1.28
CA TRP A 29 12.79 4.83 2.20
C TRP A 29 11.45 5.26 2.79
N ALA A 30 11.36 6.52 3.20
CA ALA A 30 10.12 7.07 3.76
C ALA A 30 8.98 7.12 2.75
N TYR A 31 9.28 7.44 1.50
CA TYR A 31 8.29 7.59 0.43
C TYR A 31 7.93 6.27 -0.25
N LEU A 32 8.92 5.45 -0.63
CA LEU A 32 8.71 4.23 -1.40
C LEU A 32 8.46 2.99 -0.52
N GLY A 33 8.90 3.02 0.74
CA GLY A 33 8.78 1.90 1.66
C GLY A 33 9.65 0.70 1.27
N ARG A 34 9.37 -0.45 1.87
CA ARG A 34 10.13 -1.69 1.64
C ARG A 34 9.82 -2.27 0.26
N GLY A 35 10.89 -2.50 -0.53
CA GLY A 35 10.83 -3.24 -1.78
C GLY A 35 10.91 -4.76 -1.57
N LYS A 36 11.13 -5.49 -2.67
CA LYS A 36 11.34 -6.96 -2.66
C LYS A 36 12.70 -7.36 -2.09
N LEU A 37 13.66 -6.43 -2.02
CA LEU A 37 15.02 -6.68 -1.56
C LEU A 37 15.06 -6.81 -0.03
N ARG A 38 15.85 -7.75 0.49
CA ARG A 38 15.91 -8.02 1.94
C ARG A 38 16.54 -6.88 2.75
N TRP A 39 17.50 -6.16 2.17
CA TRP A 39 18.26 -5.09 2.82
C TRP A 39 18.44 -3.87 1.92
N PRO A 40 17.35 -3.17 1.52
CA PRO A 40 17.44 -2.11 0.52
C PRO A 40 18.30 -0.94 0.98
N VAL A 41 18.22 -0.55 2.24
CA VAL A 41 19.03 0.55 2.81
C VAL A 41 20.52 0.21 2.79
N LEU A 42 20.89 -1.02 3.14
CA LEU A 42 22.31 -1.44 3.09
C LEU A 42 22.89 -1.35 1.67
N TRP A 43 22.13 -1.79 0.66
CA TRP A 43 22.56 -1.68 -0.73
C TRP A 43 22.64 -0.23 -1.21
N ALA A 44 21.71 0.63 -0.78
CA ALA A 44 21.73 2.05 -1.07
C ALA A 44 22.97 2.73 -0.44
N GLU A 45 23.32 2.38 0.80
CA GLU A 45 24.55 2.84 1.46
C GLU A 45 25.82 2.38 0.71
N LEU A 46 25.87 1.14 0.26
CA LEU A 46 27.00 0.64 -0.54
C LEU A 46 27.12 1.40 -1.87
N LEU A 47 26.01 1.74 -2.52
CA LEU A 47 26.02 2.59 -3.72
C LEU A 47 26.49 4.01 -3.41
N CYS A 48 26.08 4.58 -2.27
CA CYS A 48 26.55 5.89 -1.80
C CYS A 48 28.08 5.90 -1.61
N MET A 49 28.62 4.89 -0.95
CA MET A 49 30.08 4.71 -0.78
C MET A 49 30.78 4.51 -2.11
N GLY A 50 30.17 3.76 -3.05
CA GLY A 50 30.71 3.57 -4.41
C GLY A 50 30.75 4.88 -5.20
N GLN A 51 29.73 5.69 -5.14
CA GLN A 51 29.68 7.01 -5.76
C GLN A 51 30.76 7.94 -5.18
N LEU A 52 30.90 7.93 -3.86
CA LEU A 52 31.93 8.69 -3.17
C LEU A 52 33.33 8.26 -3.61
N GLY A 53 33.58 6.95 -3.66
CA GLY A 53 34.86 6.39 -4.14
C GLY A 53 35.17 6.76 -5.59
N LEU A 54 34.14 6.76 -6.46
CA LEU A 54 34.28 7.20 -7.85
C LEU A 54 34.60 8.70 -7.94
N SER A 55 33.93 9.52 -7.16
CA SER A 55 34.18 10.98 -7.09
C SER A 55 35.61 11.28 -6.63
N LEU A 56 36.11 10.55 -5.61
CA LEU A 56 37.47 10.63 -5.13
C LEU A 56 38.49 10.21 -6.21
N ALA A 57 38.27 9.09 -6.88
CA ALA A 57 39.18 8.54 -7.88
C ALA A 57 39.28 9.42 -9.13
N THR A 58 38.19 10.10 -9.51
CA THR A 58 38.13 10.94 -10.72
C THR A 58 38.48 12.39 -10.45
N GLY A 59 38.60 12.82 -9.19
CA GLY A 59 38.83 14.23 -8.81
C GLY A 59 37.70 15.15 -9.27
N MET A 60 36.50 14.64 -9.46
CA MET A 60 35.36 15.44 -9.88
C MET A 60 35.03 16.51 -8.83
N SER A 61 34.93 17.75 -9.26
CA SER A 61 34.40 18.82 -8.38
C SER A 61 32.89 18.64 -8.19
N PHE A 62 32.41 18.92 -6.96
CA PHE A 62 31.02 18.69 -6.57
C PHE A 62 30.00 19.52 -7.38
N PHE A 63 30.40 20.59 -8.01
CA PHE A 63 29.53 21.57 -8.69
C PHE A 63 29.75 21.65 -10.20
N ASN A 64 30.01 20.50 -10.82
CA ASN A 64 30.08 20.35 -12.26
C ASN A 64 28.77 19.71 -12.78
N VAL A 65 28.38 20.04 -14.01
CA VAL A 65 27.24 19.40 -14.69
C VAL A 65 27.34 17.86 -14.68
N GLN A 66 28.57 17.33 -14.78
CA GLN A 66 28.85 15.90 -14.69
C GLN A 66 28.45 15.31 -13.32
N SER A 67 28.74 16.04 -12.22
CA SER A 67 28.38 15.63 -10.86
C SER A 67 26.84 15.62 -10.68
N VAL A 68 26.15 16.61 -11.24
CA VAL A 68 24.68 16.67 -11.20
C VAL A 68 24.07 15.49 -11.94
N LEU A 69 24.59 15.15 -13.13
CA LEU A 69 24.14 13.98 -13.89
C LEU A 69 24.38 12.68 -13.14
N LEU A 70 25.56 12.54 -12.51
CA LEU A 70 25.90 11.38 -11.69
C LEU A 70 24.97 11.26 -10.47
N ASN A 71 24.65 12.36 -9.81
CA ASN A 71 23.71 12.39 -8.69
C ASN A 71 22.29 11.99 -9.13
N VAL A 72 21.81 12.48 -10.27
CA VAL A 72 20.48 12.07 -10.81
C VAL A 72 20.46 10.58 -11.12
N LEU A 73 21.53 10.06 -11.73
CA LEU A 73 21.67 8.62 -12.00
C LEU A 73 21.68 7.81 -10.69
N TYR A 74 22.43 8.27 -9.69
CA TYR A 74 22.49 7.65 -8.37
C TYR A 74 21.11 7.58 -7.73
N LEU A 75 20.37 8.68 -7.68
CA LEU A 75 19.01 8.74 -7.13
C LEU A 75 18.07 7.76 -7.85
N PHE A 76 18.19 7.66 -9.17
CA PHE A 76 17.35 6.73 -9.93
C PHE A 76 17.70 5.27 -9.66
N VAL A 77 18.97 4.94 -9.52
CA VAL A 77 19.45 3.58 -9.22
C VAL A 77 19.06 3.18 -7.80
N THR A 78 19.24 4.07 -6.80
CA THR A 78 18.83 3.79 -5.41
C THR A 78 17.34 3.60 -5.27
N ALA A 79 16.52 4.39 -5.97
CA ALA A 79 15.07 4.24 -5.97
C ALA A 79 14.62 2.85 -6.48
N GLN A 80 15.42 2.16 -7.34
CA GLN A 80 15.08 0.79 -7.78
C GLN A 80 15.16 -0.25 -6.66
N LEU A 81 15.91 0.01 -5.60
CA LEU A 81 16.05 -0.89 -4.45
C LEU A 81 14.82 -0.91 -3.54
N PHE A 82 14.01 0.13 -3.61
CA PHE A 82 12.81 0.33 -2.80
C PHE A 82 11.54 -0.12 -3.53
N GLY A 83 10.39 -0.09 -2.82
CA GLY A 83 9.09 -0.46 -3.36
C GLY A 83 8.51 0.55 -4.35
N GLY A 84 7.22 0.40 -4.65
CA GLY A 84 6.47 1.32 -5.49
C GLY A 84 6.53 1.05 -6.99
N THR A 85 5.69 1.76 -7.75
CA THR A 85 5.63 1.73 -9.21
C THR A 85 6.75 2.56 -9.83
N PHE A 86 6.95 2.46 -11.13
CA PHE A 86 7.91 3.31 -11.85
C PHE A 86 7.60 4.81 -11.67
N ALA A 87 6.32 5.19 -11.67
CA ALA A 87 5.89 6.56 -11.44
C ALA A 87 6.25 7.06 -10.03
N ASP A 88 6.05 6.22 -9.00
CA ASP A 88 6.45 6.55 -7.62
C ASP A 88 7.96 6.78 -7.51
N LYS A 89 8.75 5.92 -8.14
CA LYS A 89 10.22 6.01 -8.16
C LYS A 89 10.72 7.27 -8.86
N LEU A 90 10.12 7.59 -10.00
CA LEU A 90 10.42 8.84 -10.72
C LEU A 90 10.07 10.08 -9.87
N THR A 91 8.92 10.05 -9.22
CA THR A 91 8.50 11.12 -8.30
C THR A 91 9.46 11.27 -7.12
N ALA A 92 9.92 10.15 -6.52
CA ALA A 92 10.93 10.16 -5.45
C ALA A 92 12.24 10.83 -5.92
N CYS A 93 12.73 10.45 -7.10
CA CYS A 93 13.94 11.04 -7.69
C CYS A 93 13.79 12.55 -7.91
N LEU A 94 12.63 13.00 -8.42
CA LEU A 94 12.37 14.42 -8.65
C LEU A 94 12.27 15.21 -7.33
N ILE A 95 11.62 14.67 -6.31
CA ILE A 95 11.55 15.29 -4.98
C ILE A 95 12.96 15.40 -4.39
N ASN A 96 13.74 14.32 -4.41
CA ASN A 96 15.10 14.32 -3.89
C ASN A 96 16.02 15.27 -4.65
N GLY A 97 16.00 15.21 -6.00
CA GLY A 97 16.81 16.10 -6.83
C GLY A 97 16.46 17.57 -6.62
N THR A 98 15.18 17.88 -6.49
CA THR A 98 14.71 19.24 -6.18
C THR A 98 15.16 19.69 -4.81
N MET A 99 14.98 18.85 -3.79
CA MET A 99 15.42 19.11 -2.42
C MET A 99 16.92 19.41 -2.37
N CYS A 100 17.74 18.58 -3.01
CA CYS A 100 19.18 18.76 -3.10
C CYS A 100 19.55 20.11 -3.68
N LEU A 101 19.10 20.40 -4.89
CA LEU A 101 19.43 21.64 -5.61
C LEU A 101 18.93 22.90 -4.88
N LEU A 102 17.75 22.83 -4.26
CA LEU A 102 17.20 23.96 -3.51
C LEU A 102 18.00 24.22 -2.24
N VAL A 103 18.37 23.19 -1.48
CA VAL A 103 19.18 23.32 -0.27
C VAL A 103 20.56 23.87 -0.62
N GLU A 104 21.22 23.26 -1.61
CA GLU A 104 22.53 23.66 -2.09
C GLU A 104 22.53 25.13 -2.52
N ASN A 105 21.67 25.49 -3.44
CA ASN A 105 21.61 26.85 -3.96
C ASN A 105 21.25 27.88 -2.87
N THR A 106 20.27 27.55 -2.01
CA THR A 106 19.88 28.46 -0.93
C THR A 106 21.03 28.72 0.03
N VAL A 107 21.74 27.68 0.46
CA VAL A 107 22.92 27.83 1.35
C VAL A 107 24.02 28.60 0.65
N ASN A 108 24.36 28.23 -0.59
CA ASN A 108 25.41 28.84 -1.36
C ASN A 108 25.17 30.36 -1.60
N TYR A 109 23.99 30.70 -2.13
CA TYR A 109 23.66 32.10 -2.40
C TYR A 109 23.54 32.94 -1.11
N THR A 110 23.04 32.37 -0.03
CA THR A 110 22.97 33.01 1.27
C THR A 110 24.38 33.29 1.82
N TYR A 111 25.25 32.27 1.80
CA TYR A 111 26.62 32.40 2.23
C TYR A 111 27.40 33.42 1.40
N SER A 112 27.31 33.33 0.06
CA SER A 112 27.91 34.27 -0.87
C SER A 112 27.47 35.72 -0.63
N TRP A 113 26.18 35.93 -0.37
CA TRP A 113 25.65 37.29 -0.10
C TRP A 113 26.18 37.89 1.21
N PHE A 114 26.29 37.09 2.28
CA PHE A 114 26.78 37.57 3.57
C PHE A 114 28.31 37.79 3.56
N THR A 115 29.07 36.98 2.84
CA THR A 115 30.54 37.02 2.83
C THR A 115 31.12 37.84 1.70
N GLY A 116 30.34 38.13 0.65
CA GLY A 116 30.81 38.77 -0.58
C GLY A 116 31.67 37.87 -1.48
N VAL A 117 31.83 36.59 -1.15
CA VAL A 117 32.56 35.60 -1.94
C VAL A 117 31.74 35.24 -3.19
N ARG A 118 32.43 34.96 -4.30
CA ARG A 118 31.78 34.51 -5.53
C ARG A 118 31.04 33.19 -5.28
N THR A 119 29.87 33.03 -5.88
CA THR A 119 29.07 31.83 -5.71
C THR A 119 29.79 30.55 -6.12
N GLY A 120 30.65 30.61 -7.17
CA GLY A 120 31.48 29.49 -7.60
C GLY A 120 32.63 29.11 -6.63
N GLU A 121 32.99 29.99 -5.72
CA GLU A 121 34.07 29.81 -4.73
C GLU A 121 33.52 29.50 -3.33
N ALA A 122 32.28 29.82 -3.06
CA ALA A 122 31.67 29.66 -1.74
C ALA A 122 31.72 28.20 -1.21
N TRP A 123 31.69 27.24 -2.11
CA TRP A 123 31.80 25.79 -1.83
C TRP A 123 33.15 25.35 -1.27
N GLN A 124 34.20 26.16 -1.45
CA GLN A 124 35.52 25.87 -0.91
C GLN A 124 35.65 26.32 0.54
N HIS A 125 34.66 27.09 1.04
CA HIS A 125 34.69 27.60 2.40
C HIS A 125 34.07 26.61 3.42
N PRO A 126 34.82 26.25 4.48
CA PRO A 126 34.32 25.31 5.51
C PRO A 126 32.99 25.71 6.12
N GLY A 127 32.76 27.04 6.32
CA GLY A 127 31.49 27.53 6.85
C GLY A 127 30.29 27.25 5.97
N CYS A 128 30.44 27.33 4.64
CA CYS A 128 29.39 26.96 3.68
C CYS A 128 29.11 25.46 3.72
N LEU A 129 30.14 24.63 3.75
CA LEU A 129 30.01 23.17 3.79
C LEU A 129 29.34 22.68 5.08
N ILE A 130 29.69 23.28 6.23
CA ILE A 130 29.04 22.97 7.52
C ILE A 130 27.55 23.36 7.48
N ALA A 131 27.24 24.57 6.96
CA ALA A 131 25.85 25.01 6.81
C ALA A 131 25.06 24.08 5.87
N LEU A 132 25.68 23.58 4.81
CA LEU A 132 25.08 22.65 3.85
C LEU A 132 24.80 21.28 4.49
N CYS A 133 25.73 20.74 5.30
CA CYS A 133 25.48 19.52 6.08
C CYS A 133 24.27 19.69 7.00
N ALA A 134 24.23 20.76 7.77
CA ALA A 134 23.14 21.02 8.71
C ALA A 134 21.79 21.18 7.98
N ALA A 135 21.77 21.93 6.88
CA ALA A 135 20.58 22.13 6.07
C ALA A 135 20.05 20.82 5.44
N ASN A 136 20.93 19.98 4.89
CA ASN A 136 20.54 18.68 4.32
C ASN A 136 19.97 17.74 5.39
N LEU A 137 20.54 17.70 6.58
CA LEU A 137 19.99 16.89 7.70
C LEU A 137 18.61 17.38 8.11
N ILE A 138 18.43 18.69 8.32
CA ILE A 138 17.16 19.25 8.78
C ILE A 138 16.08 19.08 7.72
N VAL A 139 16.35 19.49 6.49
CA VAL A 139 15.36 19.43 5.40
C VAL A 139 15.08 17.98 5.01
N GLY A 140 16.11 17.15 4.90
CA GLY A 140 15.95 15.72 4.61
C GLY A 140 15.09 15.00 5.66
N ALA A 141 15.35 15.23 6.94
CA ALA A 141 14.55 14.66 8.01
C ALA A 141 13.09 15.17 8.00
N ALA A 142 12.88 16.48 7.78
CA ALA A 142 11.55 17.08 7.70
C ALA A 142 10.73 16.52 6.53
N VAL A 143 11.34 16.44 5.34
CA VAL A 143 10.71 15.88 4.14
C VAL A 143 10.42 14.40 4.32
N ALA A 144 11.39 13.63 4.83
CA ALA A 144 11.19 12.19 5.09
C ALA A 144 10.06 11.95 6.10
N HIS A 145 9.99 12.72 7.19
CA HIS A 145 8.92 12.62 8.18
C HIS A 145 7.55 12.90 7.55
N SER A 146 7.45 13.94 6.74
CA SER A 146 6.22 14.30 6.03
C SER A 146 5.78 13.20 5.05
N LEU A 147 6.70 12.66 4.25
CA LEU A 147 6.43 11.62 3.28
C LEU A 147 6.14 10.26 3.92
N TYR A 148 6.77 9.93 5.04
CA TYR A 148 6.52 8.69 5.77
C TYR A 148 5.07 8.62 6.27
N SER A 149 4.56 9.71 6.82
CA SER A 149 3.16 9.78 7.26
C SER A 149 2.17 9.60 6.11
N TRP A 150 2.59 9.91 4.89
CA TRP A 150 1.79 9.81 3.68
C TRP A 150 1.80 8.42 3.03
N ASN A 151 2.97 7.79 2.91
CA ASN A 151 3.14 6.48 2.26
C ASN A 151 2.28 5.35 2.89
N GLN A 152 1.94 5.48 4.17
CA GLN A 152 1.07 4.50 4.84
C GLN A 152 -0.38 4.51 4.32
N LYS A 153 -0.78 5.46 3.45
CA LYS A 153 -2.18 5.70 3.13
C LYS A 153 -2.62 5.24 1.74
N CYS A 154 -1.79 5.35 0.70
CA CYS A 154 -2.19 4.92 -0.66
C CYS A 154 -1.06 4.97 -1.71
N ALA A 155 -1.11 4.07 -2.71
CA ALA A 155 -0.31 4.22 -3.93
C ALA A 155 -0.83 5.39 -4.78
N LEU A 156 0.10 6.20 -5.33
CA LEU A 156 -0.26 7.32 -6.20
C LEU A 156 -0.86 6.83 -7.51
N GLN A 157 -1.95 7.48 -7.91
CA GLN A 157 -2.41 7.35 -9.29
C GLN A 157 -1.44 8.09 -10.24
N PRO A 158 -1.26 7.63 -11.50
CA PRO A 158 -0.32 8.24 -12.44
C PRO A 158 -0.50 9.75 -12.63
N LEU A 159 -1.75 10.22 -12.63
CA LEU A 159 -2.06 11.65 -12.74
C LEU A 159 -1.59 12.44 -11.50
N GLN A 160 -1.74 11.87 -10.32
CA GLN A 160 -1.28 12.50 -9.07
C GLN A 160 0.25 12.58 -9.03
N ALA A 161 0.94 11.52 -9.46
CA ALA A 161 2.39 11.51 -9.60
C ALA A 161 2.88 12.60 -10.57
N LEU A 162 2.19 12.78 -11.70
CA LEU A 162 2.49 13.85 -12.67
C LEU A 162 2.35 15.25 -12.03
N VAL A 163 1.24 15.50 -11.34
CA VAL A 163 1.00 16.79 -10.67
C VAL A 163 2.03 17.05 -9.57
N MET A 164 2.38 16.03 -8.79
CA MET A 164 3.43 16.15 -7.78
C MET A 164 4.81 16.47 -8.36
N SER A 165 5.12 15.90 -9.52
CA SER A 165 6.45 16.02 -10.14
C SER A 165 6.62 17.28 -10.98
N PHE A 166 5.51 17.92 -11.40
CA PHE A 166 5.58 19.05 -12.34
C PHE A 166 6.33 20.25 -11.76
N PHE A 167 5.92 20.75 -10.61
CA PHE A 167 6.53 21.93 -10.02
C PHE A 167 7.98 21.69 -9.54
N PRO A 168 8.29 20.58 -8.85
CA PRO A 168 9.67 20.17 -8.60
C PRO A 168 10.53 20.09 -9.86
N GLY A 169 10.00 19.52 -10.95
CA GLY A 169 10.73 19.46 -12.23
C GLY A 169 11.07 20.83 -12.79
N VAL A 170 10.13 21.76 -12.79
CA VAL A 170 10.37 23.16 -13.20
C VAL A 170 11.42 23.81 -12.29
N ALA A 171 11.34 23.59 -10.98
CA ALA A 171 12.30 24.13 -10.03
C ALA A 171 13.74 23.61 -10.27
N VAL A 172 13.89 22.32 -10.61
CA VAL A 172 15.19 21.74 -11.00
C VAL A 172 15.78 22.48 -12.21
N VAL A 173 15.01 22.67 -13.27
CA VAL A 173 15.48 23.35 -14.47
C VAL A 173 15.90 24.80 -14.16
N LEU A 174 15.10 25.55 -13.42
CA LEU A 174 15.42 26.91 -13.01
C LEU A 174 16.68 26.98 -12.15
N ASN A 175 16.87 26.04 -11.22
CA ASN A 175 18.06 25.96 -10.40
C ASN A 175 19.31 25.66 -11.21
N ILE A 176 19.25 24.76 -12.17
CA ILE A 176 20.37 24.48 -13.08
C ILE A 176 20.73 25.74 -13.89
N VAL A 177 19.76 26.47 -14.41
CA VAL A 177 20.00 27.75 -15.11
C VAL A 177 20.67 28.75 -14.19
N LEU A 178 20.18 28.94 -12.98
CA LEU A 178 20.81 29.84 -12.01
C LEU A 178 22.24 29.41 -11.65
N MET A 179 22.50 28.12 -11.49
CA MET A 179 23.82 27.58 -11.25
C MET A 179 24.80 27.88 -12.38
N VAL A 180 24.41 27.68 -13.62
CA VAL A 180 25.26 27.90 -14.81
C VAL A 180 25.54 29.40 -15.02
N THR A 181 24.54 30.27 -14.80
CA THR A 181 24.66 31.72 -15.06
C THR A 181 25.29 32.49 -13.90
N GLY A 182 25.16 31.98 -12.66
CA GLY A 182 25.52 32.73 -11.45
C GLY A 182 26.94 32.54 -10.90
N THR A 183 27.74 31.61 -11.44
CA THR A 183 29.03 31.19 -10.85
C THR A 183 30.12 32.28 -10.79
N GLN A 184 30.08 33.26 -11.67
CA GLN A 184 31.15 34.23 -11.85
C GLN A 184 31.05 35.48 -10.96
N GLN A 185 29.94 35.67 -10.26
CA GLN A 185 29.70 36.89 -9.47
C GLN A 185 29.25 36.55 -8.05
N PRO A 186 29.47 37.49 -7.07
CA PRO A 186 28.83 37.35 -5.77
C PRO A 186 27.32 37.36 -5.90
N ALA A 187 26.65 36.66 -4.99
CA ALA A 187 25.19 36.61 -4.98
C ALA A 187 24.59 38.01 -4.76
N THR A 188 23.60 38.32 -5.57
CA THR A 188 22.81 39.53 -5.34
C THR A 188 21.68 39.23 -4.36
N ARG A 189 21.18 40.31 -3.69
CA ARG A 189 19.98 40.18 -2.84
C ARG A 189 18.81 39.52 -3.60
N MET A 190 18.69 39.86 -4.90
CA MET A 190 17.62 39.30 -5.74
C MET A 190 17.77 37.81 -5.98
N THR A 191 18.98 37.31 -6.28
CA THR A 191 19.23 35.88 -6.49
C THR A 191 19.03 35.09 -5.21
N MET A 192 19.43 35.61 -4.06
CA MET A 192 19.17 35.01 -2.75
C MET A 192 17.66 34.90 -2.47
N LEU A 193 16.90 35.97 -2.68
CA LEU A 193 15.45 35.98 -2.46
C LEU A 193 14.73 35.05 -3.42
N LEU A 194 15.17 34.93 -4.67
CA LEU A 194 14.60 34.01 -5.66
C LEU A 194 14.82 32.55 -5.27
N THR A 195 16.03 32.17 -4.87
CA THR A 195 16.32 30.76 -4.47
C THR A 195 15.57 30.38 -3.21
N PHE A 196 15.52 31.28 -2.22
CA PHE A 196 14.74 31.07 -1.01
C PHE A 196 13.22 30.97 -1.30
N GLY A 197 12.70 31.88 -2.13
CA GLY A 197 11.29 31.87 -2.54
C GLY A 197 10.91 30.60 -3.28
N MET A 198 11.78 30.10 -4.17
CA MET A 198 11.58 28.82 -4.85
C MET A 198 11.56 27.64 -3.88
N SER A 199 12.46 27.63 -2.89
CA SER A 199 12.50 26.60 -1.86
C SER A 199 11.20 26.53 -1.06
N VAL A 200 10.71 27.68 -0.62
CA VAL A 200 9.44 27.81 0.09
C VAL A 200 8.27 27.36 -0.81
N ALA A 201 8.25 27.80 -2.08
CA ALA A 201 7.20 27.45 -3.03
C ALA A 201 7.11 25.93 -3.27
N VAL A 202 8.25 25.24 -3.39
CA VAL A 202 8.28 23.77 -3.54
C VAL A 202 7.77 23.08 -2.29
N LEU A 203 8.18 23.52 -1.09
CA LEU A 203 7.69 22.93 0.17
C LEU A 203 6.19 23.14 0.33
N VAL A 204 5.68 24.34 0.02
CA VAL A 204 4.24 24.63 0.03
C VAL A 204 3.50 23.78 -0.98
N HIS A 205 4.04 23.61 -2.21
CA HIS A 205 3.44 22.73 -3.22
C HIS A 205 3.33 21.30 -2.72
N ILE A 206 4.40 20.73 -2.17
CA ILE A 206 4.39 19.37 -1.59
C ILE A 206 3.30 19.26 -0.52
N ALA A 207 3.23 20.22 0.40
CA ALA A 207 2.23 20.24 1.46
C ALA A 207 0.79 20.30 0.91
N ILE A 208 0.55 21.16 -0.07
CA ILE A 208 -0.77 21.28 -0.73
C ILE A 208 -1.17 19.98 -1.39
N VAL A 209 -0.28 19.36 -2.17
CA VAL A 209 -0.58 18.09 -2.85
C VAL A 209 -0.85 16.97 -1.85
N GLN A 210 -0.11 16.93 -0.72
CA GLN A 210 -0.38 15.99 0.37
C GLN A 210 -1.77 16.20 0.97
N MET A 211 -2.15 17.43 1.27
CA MET A 211 -3.49 17.74 1.79
C MET A 211 -4.61 17.30 0.84
N PHE A 212 -4.45 17.57 -0.47
CA PHE A 212 -5.42 17.13 -1.48
C PHE A 212 -5.54 15.61 -1.54
N ASN A 213 -4.41 14.92 -1.52
CA ASN A 213 -4.38 13.46 -1.56
C ASN A 213 -5.05 12.85 -0.32
N ASP A 214 -4.77 13.38 0.88
CA ASP A 214 -5.43 12.97 2.11
C ASP A 214 -6.95 13.13 2.03
N GLN A 215 -7.45 14.23 1.47
CA GLN A 215 -8.87 14.44 1.27
C GLN A 215 -9.49 13.42 0.29
N VAL A 216 -8.80 13.12 -0.80
CA VAL A 216 -9.26 12.11 -1.78
C VAL A 216 -9.35 10.73 -1.12
N VAL A 217 -8.31 10.32 -0.39
CA VAL A 217 -8.28 9.04 0.34
C VAL A 217 -9.39 8.97 1.40
N GLN A 218 -9.59 10.02 2.18
CA GLN A 218 -10.66 10.08 3.16
C GLN A 218 -12.05 9.96 2.51
N ARG A 219 -12.28 10.64 1.39
CA ARG A 219 -13.55 10.54 0.65
C ARG A 219 -13.78 9.13 0.09
N GLN A 220 -12.74 8.48 -0.44
CA GLN A 220 -12.84 7.11 -0.94
C GLN A 220 -13.16 6.13 0.20
N ASN A 221 -12.48 6.25 1.34
CA ASN A 221 -12.73 5.43 2.53
C ASN A 221 -14.14 5.64 3.09
N SER A 222 -14.63 6.88 3.11
CA SER A 222 -15.99 7.18 3.57
C SER A 222 -17.05 6.57 2.62
N ARG A 223 -16.84 6.65 1.31
CA ARG A 223 -17.71 6.00 0.32
C ARG A 223 -17.71 4.48 0.46
N TYR A 224 -16.53 3.88 0.62
CA TYR A 224 -16.42 2.43 0.83
C TYR A 224 -17.15 1.97 2.10
N ARG A 225 -16.99 2.70 3.21
CA ARG A 225 -17.73 2.42 4.46
C ARG A 225 -19.24 2.54 4.27
N ALA A 226 -19.72 3.60 3.62
CA ALA A 226 -21.13 3.78 3.34
C ALA A 226 -21.71 2.64 2.48
N GLN A 227 -20.98 2.18 1.46
CA GLN A 227 -21.37 1.02 0.65
C GLN A 227 -21.46 -0.27 1.49
N LEU A 228 -20.47 -0.49 2.37
CA LEU A 228 -20.46 -1.67 3.24
C LEU A 228 -21.64 -1.64 4.24
N GLU A 229 -21.96 -0.48 4.80
CA GLU A 229 -23.11 -0.29 5.69
C GLU A 229 -24.44 -0.53 4.95
N GLN A 230 -24.53 -0.03 3.72
CA GLN A 230 -25.71 -0.28 2.88
C GLN A 230 -25.90 -1.78 2.60
N GLN A 231 -24.84 -2.48 2.18
CA GLN A 231 -24.90 -3.93 1.94
C GLN A 231 -25.29 -4.71 3.20
N ARG A 232 -24.78 -4.30 4.37
CA ARG A 232 -25.17 -4.91 5.65
C ARG A 232 -26.65 -4.66 5.96
N ALA A 233 -27.14 -3.44 5.72
CA ALA A 233 -28.55 -3.10 5.93
C ALA A 233 -29.48 -3.90 5.00
N GLU A 234 -29.11 -4.04 3.72
CA GLU A 234 -29.85 -4.88 2.75
C GLU A 234 -29.89 -6.34 3.19
N ALA A 235 -28.73 -6.93 3.58
CA ALA A 235 -28.68 -8.31 4.07
C ALA A 235 -29.51 -8.53 5.34
N LEU A 236 -29.56 -7.54 6.24
CA LEU A 236 -30.43 -7.58 7.44
C LEU A 236 -31.91 -7.51 7.07
N LEU A 237 -32.29 -6.66 6.12
CA LEU A 237 -33.68 -6.58 5.62
C LEU A 237 -34.11 -7.88 4.97
N ASP A 238 -33.25 -8.50 4.15
CA ASP A 238 -33.52 -9.79 3.54
C ASP A 238 -33.71 -10.89 4.59
N SER A 239 -32.83 -10.92 5.59
CA SER A 239 -32.94 -11.86 6.71
C SER A 239 -34.23 -11.64 7.51
N TYR A 240 -34.59 -10.37 7.77
CA TYR A 240 -35.82 -10.03 8.47
C TYR A 240 -37.09 -10.42 7.68
N THR A 241 -37.07 -10.18 6.36
CA THR A 241 -38.25 -10.55 5.51
C THR A 241 -38.40 -12.06 5.44
N GLU A 242 -37.32 -12.82 5.36
CA GLU A 242 -37.35 -14.28 5.38
C GLU A 242 -37.81 -14.83 6.74
N GLN A 243 -37.33 -14.24 7.85
CA GLN A 243 -37.78 -14.61 9.19
C GLN A 243 -39.33 -14.34 9.35
N ARG A 244 -39.80 -13.21 8.83
CA ARG A 244 -41.23 -12.89 8.84
C ARG A 244 -42.04 -13.89 8.02
N ARG A 245 -41.56 -14.30 6.84
CA ARG A 245 -42.16 -15.31 5.99
C ARG A 245 -42.28 -16.65 6.72
N LEU A 246 -41.19 -17.12 7.32
CA LEU A 246 -41.17 -18.36 8.11
C LEU A 246 -42.12 -18.30 9.30
N THR A 247 -42.18 -17.17 10.00
CA THR A 247 -43.11 -16.98 11.13
C THR A 247 -44.56 -17.05 10.66
N HIS A 248 -44.86 -16.45 9.52
CA HIS A 248 -46.23 -16.48 8.95
C HIS A 248 -46.61 -17.90 8.51
N GLU A 249 -45.69 -18.63 7.85
CA GLU A 249 -45.92 -20.04 7.48
C GLU A 249 -46.16 -20.92 8.72
N PHE A 250 -45.32 -20.75 9.75
CA PHE A 250 -45.49 -21.48 11.01
C PHE A 250 -46.83 -21.20 11.66
N THR A 251 -47.25 -19.92 11.70
CA THR A 251 -48.58 -19.51 12.25
C THR A 251 -49.70 -20.14 11.46
N ASN A 252 -49.63 -20.19 10.14
CA ASN A 252 -50.63 -20.85 9.29
C ASN A 252 -50.71 -22.34 9.58
N HIS A 253 -49.57 -23.04 9.74
CA HIS A 253 -49.55 -24.45 10.11
C HIS A 253 -50.19 -24.67 11.50
N MET A 254 -49.90 -23.83 12.46
CA MET A 254 -50.50 -23.93 13.81
C MET A 254 -52.02 -23.68 13.78
N THR A 255 -52.48 -22.71 13.00
CA THR A 255 -53.89 -22.43 12.82
C THR A 255 -54.63 -23.59 12.19
N ALA A 256 -54.11 -24.19 11.13
CA ALA A 256 -54.67 -25.36 10.48
C ALA A 256 -54.74 -26.55 11.44
N LEU A 257 -53.69 -26.78 12.21
CA LEU A 257 -53.64 -27.86 13.18
C LEU A 257 -54.71 -27.68 14.29
N THR A 258 -54.81 -26.46 14.82
CA THR A 258 -55.80 -26.12 15.87
C THR A 258 -57.22 -26.34 15.33
N ALA A 259 -57.52 -25.91 14.09
CA ALA A 259 -58.83 -26.13 13.48
C ALA A 259 -59.19 -27.62 13.34
N LEU A 260 -58.26 -28.50 12.98
CA LEU A 260 -58.50 -29.94 12.91
C LEU A 260 -58.75 -30.55 14.30
N LEU A 261 -58.00 -30.07 15.31
CA LEU A 261 -58.22 -30.54 16.71
C LEU A 261 -59.56 -30.05 17.29
N ASP A 262 -59.99 -28.86 17.03
CA ASP A 262 -61.28 -28.30 17.47
C ASP A 262 -62.46 -29.03 16.82
N GLN A 263 -62.30 -29.57 15.63
CA GLN A 263 -63.28 -30.39 14.94
C GLN A 263 -63.29 -31.86 15.41
N GLY A 264 -62.37 -32.22 16.30
CA GLY A 264 -62.21 -33.60 16.79
C GLY A 264 -61.60 -34.57 15.78
N ASP A 265 -61.06 -34.06 14.67
CA ASP A 265 -60.41 -34.89 13.64
C ASP A 265 -58.97 -35.21 13.99
N LEU A 266 -58.76 -36.11 14.92
CA LEU A 266 -57.46 -36.56 15.38
C LEU A 266 -56.66 -37.23 14.26
N LYS A 267 -57.34 -37.97 13.33
CA LYS A 267 -56.64 -38.61 12.22
C LYS A 267 -56.17 -37.59 11.20
N GLY A 268 -56.94 -36.56 10.89
CA GLY A 268 -56.57 -35.44 10.04
C GLY A 268 -55.40 -34.67 10.62
N ALA A 269 -55.45 -34.38 11.92
CA ALA A 269 -54.34 -33.67 12.61
C ALA A 269 -53.03 -34.48 12.55
N GLN A 270 -53.08 -35.79 12.79
CA GLN A 270 -51.90 -36.67 12.67
C GLN A 270 -51.35 -36.71 11.25
N ALA A 271 -52.20 -36.84 10.24
CA ALA A 271 -51.81 -36.83 8.85
C ALA A 271 -51.16 -35.49 8.44
N TYR A 272 -51.72 -34.37 8.96
CA TYR A 272 -51.18 -33.06 8.69
C TYR A 272 -49.78 -32.87 9.32
N ILE A 273 -49.63 -33.24 10.60
CA ILE A 273 -48.29 -33.26 11.24
C ILE A 273 -47.29 -34.08 10.46
N ALA A 274 -47.68 -35.30 10.05
CA ALA A 274 -46.83 -36.17 9.28
C ALA A 274 -46.41 -35.56 7.92
N SER A 275 -47.33 -34.82 7.27
CA SER A 275 -47.01 -34.15 5.99
C SER A 275 -46.06 -32.97 6.19
N VAL A 276 -46.28 -32.13 7.20
CA VAL A 276 -45.37 -31.00 7.54
C VAL A 276 -44.03 -31.53 7.98
N SER A 277 -43.97 -32.54 8.85
CA SER A 277 -42.72 -33.19 9.29
C SER A 277 -41.97 -33.81 8.11
N LYS A 278 -42.65 -34.39 7.14
CA LYS A 278 -42.02 -34.97 5.94
C LYS A 278 -41.44 -33.86 5.04
N THR A 279 -42.10 -32.71 4.95
CA THR A 279 -41.61 -31.56 4.21
C THR A 279 -40.39 -30.96 4.89
N VAL A 280 -40.42 -30.86 6.21
CA VAL A 280 -39.25 -30.40 7.02
C VAL A 280 -38.12 -31.44 6.97
N ALA A 281 -38.40 -32.72 7.05
CA ALA A 281 -37.40 -33.79 6.95
C ALA A 281 -36.82 -33.95 5.55
N ALA A 282 -37.57 -33.64 4.48
CA ALA A 282 -37.03 -33.63 3.13
C ALA A 282 -36.02 -32.47 2.90
N GLY A 283 -36.06 -31.43 3.73
CA GLY A 283 -35.05 -30.35 3.77
C GLY A 283 -33.96 -30.56 4.81
N THR A 284 -34.02 -31.62 5.63
CA THR A 284 -33.04 -31.81 6.71
C THR A 284 -32.63 -33.30 6.76
N THR A 285 -31.35 -33.52 6.61
CA THR A 285 -30.60 -34.73 6.95
C THR A 285 -30.56 -35.82 5.86
N ILE A 286 -29.78 -35.56 4.84
CA ILE A 286 -29.25 -36.60 3.97
C ILE A 286 -27.98 -37.24 4.57
N MET A 287 -27.39 -36.58 5.60
CA MET A 287 -26.09 -36.90 6.18
C MET A 287 -26.15 -36.99 7.72
N ASP A 288 -25.54 -38.01 8.28
CA ASP A 288 -25.38 -38.21 9.72
C ASP A 288 -23.91 -38.52 10.05
N THR A 289 -23.14 -37.50 10.33
CA THR A 289 -21.75 -37.61 10.81
C THR A 289 -21.65 -37.52 12.32
N HIS A 290 -22.75 -37.44 13.04
CA HIS A 290 -22.83 -37.14 14.49
C HIS A 290 -22.27 -35.74 14.85
N ASN A 291 -22.05 -34.87 13.85
CA ASN A 291 -21.70 -33.46 14.01
C ASN A 291 -22.71 -32.58 13.28
N PRO A 292 -23.68 -31.97 13.98
CA PRO A 292 -24.77 -31.22 13.37
C PRO A 292 -24.36 -30.07 12.46
N LEU A 293 -23.20 -29.47 12.73
CA LEU A 293 -22.66 -28.38 11.94
C LEU A 293 -22.16 -28.87 10.57
N LEU A 294 -21.45 -29.99 10.56
CA LEU A 294 -20.97 -30.62 9.33
C LEU A 294 -22.13 -31.21 8.51
N ASP A 295 -23.09 -31.86 9.18
CA ASP A 295 -24.29 -32.42 8.51
C ASP A 295 -25.07 -31.33 7.76
N SER A 296 -25.24 -30.16 8.37
CA SER A 296 -25.90 -29.01 7.76
C SER A 296 -25.19 -28.53 6.51
N ILE A 297 -23.85 -28.43 6.54
CA ILE A 297 -23.08 -27.93 5.40
C ILE A 297 -23.01 -28.96 4.27
N LEU A 298 -22.75 -30.22 4.60
CA LEU A 298 -22.71 -31.29 3.61
C LEU A 298 -24.06 -31.42 2.89
N SER A 299 -25.18 -31.35 3.64
CA SER A 299 -26.53 -31.37 3.06
C SER A 299 -26.75 -30.17 2.14
N LYS A 300 -26.35 -28.96 2.56
CA LYS A 300 -26.47 -27.77 1.73
C LYS A 300 -25.64 -27.87 0.44
N LYS A 301 -24.40 -28.36 0.53
CA LYS A 301 -23.53 -28.54 -0.65
C LYS A 301 -24.03 -29.60 -1.59
N TYR A 302 -24.67 -30.64 -1.08
CA TYR A 302 -25.36 -31.64 -1.88
C TYR A 302 -26.49 -31.06 -2.71
N GLU A 303 -27.33 -30.21 -2.08
CA GLU A 303 -28.43 -29.52 -2.77
C GLU A 303 -27.91 -28.51 -3.81
N GLU A 304 -26.87 -27.77 -3.49
CA GLU A 304 -26.23 -26.81 -4.40
C GLU A 304 -25.66 -27.53 -5.63
N ALA A 305 -25.01 -28.66 -5.44
CA ALA A 305 -24.50 -29.49 -6.53
C ALA A 305 -25.64 -30.07 -7.42
N ALA A 306 -26.70 -30.56 -6.80
CA ALA A 306 -27.87 -31.10 -7.53
C ALA A 306 -28.51 -30.03 -8.43
N LYS A 307 -28.57 -28.75 -7.99
CA LYS A 307 -29.12 -27.65 -8.78
C LYS A 307 -28.32 -27.37 -10.06
N VAL A 308 -27.02 -27.64 -10.04
CA VAL A 308 -26.12 -27.47 -11.21
C VAL A 308 -25.85 -28.79 -11.97
N GLY A 309 -26.59 -29.85 -11.65
CA GLY A 309 -26.50 -31.14 -12.33
C GLY A 309 -25.26 -31.99 -11.96
N VAL A 310 -24.62 -31.68 -10.84
CA VAL A 310 -23.46 -32.43 -10.33
C VAL A 310 -23.93 -33.42 -9.26
N ASN A 311 -23.59 -34.69 -9.43
CA ASN A 311 -23.85 -35.73 -8.43
C ASN A 311 -22.65 -35.86 -7.49
N ILE A 312 -22.87 -35.73 -6.19
CA ILE A 312 -21.86 -35.95 -5.16
C ILE A 312 -22.20 -37.25 -4.40
N TYR A 313 -21.19 -38.06 -4.20
CA TYR A 313 -21.27 -39.24 -3.34
C TYR A 313 -20.38 -39.00 -2.12
N PHE A 314 -20.98 -39.10 -0.93
CA PHE A 314 -20.25 -38.97 0.32
C PHE A 314 -20.03 -40.34 0.94
N ASP A 315 -18.78 -40.60 1.33
CA ASP A 315 -18.43 -41.74 2.17
C ASP A 315 -17.98 -41.16 3.52
N LEU A 316 -18.83 -41.25 4.53
CA LEU A 316 -18.70 -40.55 5.78
C LEU A 316 -18.49 -41.49 6.96
N CYS A 317 -17.58 -41.14 7.83
CA CYS A 317 -17.39 -41.81 9.12
C CYS A 317 -17.97 -40.99 10.28
N ASP A 318 -17.91 -41.54 11.49
CA ASP A 318 -18.32 -40.83 12.71
C ASP A 318 -17.32 -39.69 13.06
N LEU A 319 -17.77 -38.44 12.93
CA LEU A 319 -16.98 -37.24 13.16
C LEU A 319 -17.29 -36.58 14.51
N LYS A 320 -17.92 -37.30 15.44
CA LYS A 320 -18.27 -36.80 16.77
C LYS A 320 -17.05 -36.34 17.59
N ARG A 321 -15.89 -36.97 17.42
CA ARG A 321 -14.64 -36.69 18.15
C ARG A 321 -13.52 -36.33 17.19
N MET A 322 -13.61 -35.16 16.62
CA MET A 322 -12.51 -34.67 15.78
C MET A 322 -11.50 -33.87 16.62
N PRO A 323 -10.20 -34.00 16.33
CA PRO A 323 -9.14 -33.23 16.99
C PRO A 323 -9.05 -31.78 16.52
N PHE A 324 -9.95 -31.33 15.63
CA PHE A 324 -9.97 -30.01 15.01
C PHE A 324 -11.20 -29.22 15.42
N ASP A 325 -11.12 -27.89 15.37
CA ASP A 325 -12.29 -27.03 15.57
C ASP A 325 -13.30 -27.27 14.43
N SER A 326 -14.55 -27.47 14.81
CA SER A 326 -15.63 -27.67 13.86
C SER A 326 -15.81 -26.51 12.89
N MET A 327 -15.52 -25.27 13.30
CA MET A 327 -15.60 -24.08 12.47
C MET A 327 -14.51 -24.07 11.38
N ASP A 328 -13.28 -24.46 11.74
CA ASP A 328 -12.18 -24.56 10.76
C ASP A 328 -12.46 -25.64 9.72
N MET A 329 -13.00 -26.77 10.14
CA MET A 329 -13.41 -27.85 9.22
C MET A 329 -14.53 -27.40 8.27
N VAL A 330 -15.48 -26.65 8.76
CA VAL A 330 -16.54 -26.02 7.97
C VAL A 330 -15.97 -25.15 6.86
N ILE A 331 -15.04 -24.27 7.20
CA ILE A 331 -14.40 -23.36 6.22
C ILE A 331 -13.64 -24.16 5.15
N VAL A 332 -12.87 -25.14 5.58
CA VAL A 332 -12.06 -25.97 4.65
C VAL A 332 -12.96 -26.80 3.74
N LEU A 333 -13.92 -27.53 4.30
CA LEU A 333 -14.82 -28.38 3.52
C LEU A 333 -15.71 -27.56 2.58
N SER A 334 -16.24 -26.44 3.03
CA SER A 334 -17.05 -25.57 2.17
C SER A 334 -16.26 -25.10 0.95
N ASN A 335 -15.02 -24.62 1.16
CA ASN A 335 -14.16 -24.15 0.08
C ASN A 335 -13.75 -25.29 -0.89
N LEU A 336 -13.44 -26.47 -0.35
CA LEU A 336 -13.10 -27.65 -1.17
C LEU A 336 -14.27 -28.10 -2.02
N LEU A 337 -15.47 -28.23 -1.43
CA LEU A 337 -16.67 -28.64 -2.13
C LEU A 337 -17.12 -27.59 -3.15
N ASP A 338 -17.03 -26.30 -2.86
CA ASP A 338 -17.33 -25.25 -3.82
C ASP A 338 -16.42 -25.29 -5.04
N ASN A 339 -15.14 -25.50 -4.82
CA ASN A 339 -14.18 -25.64 -5.92
C ASN A 339 -14.45 -26.90 -6.75
N ALA A 340 -14.75 -28.01 -6.08
CA ALA A 340 -15.05 -29.27 -6.73
C ALA A 340 -16.35 -29.20 -7.55
N ILE A 341 -17.43 -28.65 -6.98
CA ILE A 341 -18.73 -28.45 -7.66
C ILE A 341 -18.54 -27.55 -8.88
N ARG A 342 -17.81 -26.46 -8.74
CA ARG A 342 -17.55 -25.52 -9.85
C ARG A 342 -16.74 -26.15 -10.95
N ALA A 343 -15.70 -26.92 -10.64
CA ALA A 343 -14.87 -27.62 -11.61
C ALA A 343 -15.69 -28.72 -12.33
N ALA A 344 -16.50 -29.47 -11.60
CA ALA A 344 -17.37 -30.51 -12.19
C ALA A 344 -18.48 -29.94 -13.08
N ALA A 345 -19.07 -28.83 -12.71
CA ALA A 345 -20.08 -28.11 -13.50
C ALA A 345 -19.51 -27.56 -14.83
N GLN A 346 -18.22 -27.24 -14.86
CA GLN A 346 -17.51 -26.75 -16.06
C GLN A 346 -16.99 -27.92 -16.94
N ALA A 347 -16.88 -29.13 -16.42
CA ALA A 347 -16.43 -30.28 -17.18
C ALA A 347 -17.55 -30.78 -18.11
N VAL A 348 -17.28 -30.86 -19.40
CA VAL A 348 -18.22 -31.33 -20.45
C VAL A 348 -18.51 -32.82 -20.34
N SER A 349 -17.84 -33.55 -19.44
CA SER A 349 -17.97 -34.98 -19.22
C SER A 349 -18.32 -35.26 -17.76
N TYR A 350 -19.33 -36.16 -17.55
CA TYR A 350 -19.75 -36.62 -16.22
C TYR A 350 -18.59 -37.18 -15.41
N THR A 351 -18.09 -36.38 -14.48
CA THR A 351 -17.05 -36.81 -13.55
C THR A 351 -17.66 -37.14 -12.20
N HIS A 352 -17.51 -38.41 -11.78
CA HIS A 352 -17.82 -38.84 -10.43
C HIS A 352 -16.75 -38.31 -9.48
N LEU A 353 -17.12 -37.40 -8.60
CA LEU A 353 -16.24 -36.92 -7.51
C LEU A 353 -16.36 -37.90 -6.33
N ARG A 354 -15.26 -38.59 -6.07
CA ARG A 354 -15.09 -39.42 -4.88
C ARG A 354 -14.18 -38.66 -3.91
N ALA A 355 -14.70 -38.23 -2.81
CA ALA A 355 -13.86 -37.66 -1.72
C ALA A 355 -13.23 -38.87 -1.00
N HIS A 356 -11.92 -39.07 -1.22
CA HIS A 356 -11.13 -40.00 -0.42
C HIS A 356 -10.63 -39.25 0.81
N GLU A 357 -11.10 -39.64 1.98
CA GLU A 357 -10.40 -39.35 3.23
C GLU A 357 -9.10 -40.15 3.25
N THR A 358 -7.96 -39.47 3.22
CA THR A 358 -6.70 -40.03 3.70
C THR A 358 -6.62 -39.74 5.19
N ALA A 359 -7.16 -40.62 6.00
CA ALA A 359 -6.81 -40.72 7.40
C ALA A 359 -5.55 -41.59 7.50
N ALA A 360 -4.42 -41.02 7.90
CA ALA A 360 -3.29 -41.71 8.45
C ALA A 360 -2.74 -40.85 9.62
#